data_9452fb932eb7460b615f0dc9057ca745
#
_entry.id   9452fb932eb7460b615f0dc9057ca745
#
_cell.length_a   1.000
_cell.length_b   1.000
_cell.length_c   1.000
_cell.angle_alpha   90.00
_cell.angle_beta   90.00
_cell.angle_gamma   90.00
#
_symmetry.space_group_name_H-M   'P 1'
#
loop_
_entity.id
_entity.type
_entity.pdbx_description
1 polymer ?
#
loop_
_entity_poly.entity_id
_entity_poly.type
_entity_poly.pdbx_seq_one_letter_code
_entity_poly.pdbx_strand_id
1 'polypeptide(L)'
;VWEDSAFMIKFRQERFDQVAPSAPEVVRQLDLVLLHDVVFDKLLGLSPAEQRTTPFLAFERNFLRCVQEVQSGNAKFAIITREIDLSQVMEVCNSGQVMPQKSTYFYPKALGGMLFATVNQEEFNYDYAQFFNESSL
;
A
#
# COMPACT_ATOMS: atom_id res chain seq x y z
N VAL A 1 1.71 -5.86 18.45
CA VAL A 1 2.07 -5.46 19.80
C VAL A 1 0.80 -5.09 20.54
N TRP A 2 0.61 -5.60 21.72
CA TRP A 2 -0.51 -5.29 22.62
C TRP A 2 0.06 -5.10 24.03
N GLU A 3 -0.16 -3.94 24.61
CA GLU A 3 0.46 -3.55 25.87
C GLU A 3 1.98 -3.80 25.84
N ASP A 4 2.53 -4.56 26.76
CA ASP A 4 3.96 -4.90 26.84
C ASP A 4 4.32 -6.22 26.16
N SER A 5 3.38 -6.80 25.40
CA SER A 5 3.56 -8.11 24.77
C SER A 5 3.54 -8.03 23.25
N ALA A 6 4.38 -8.83 22.62
CA ALA A 6 4.39 -8.99 21.18
C ALA A 6 4.04 -10.43 20.79
N PHE A 7 3.15 -10.59 19.83
CA PHE A 7 2.72 -11.89 19.33
C PHE A 7 3.04 -11.97 17.83
N MET A 8 3.49 -13.15 17.40
CA MET A 8 3.67 -13.42 15.99
C MET A 8 2.44 -14.14 15.45
N ILE A 9 1.77 -13.55 14.46
CA ILE A 9 0.66 -14.17 13.76
C ILE A 9 1.20 -14.82 12.50
N LYS A 10 0.97 -16.12 12.32
CA LYS A 10 1.30 -16.84 11.09
C LYS A 10 0.04 -17.38 10.46
N PHE A 11 -0.14 -17.09 9.18
CA PHE A 11 -1.20 -17.69 8.39
C PHE A 11 -0.83 -19.13 8.01
N ARG A 12 -1.82 -20.03 8.07
CA ARG A 12 -1.64 -21.40 7.55
C ARG A 12 -1.80 -21.36 6.04
N GLN A 13 -0.79 -21.86 5.33
CA GLN A 13 -0.75 -21.83 3.87
C GLN A 13 -1.96 -22.51 3.22
N GLU A 14 -2.47 -23.58 3.84
CA GLU A 14 -3.67 -24.32 3.41
C GLU A 14 -4.95 -23.46 3.40
N ARG A 15 -4.94 -22.30 4.03
CA ARG A 15 -6.08 -21.38 4.10
C ARG A 15 -5.99 -20.18 3.16
N PHE A 16 -4.88 -20.04 2.42
CA PHE A 16 -4.69 -18.90 1.51
C PHE A 16 -5.77 -18.81 0.42
N ASP A 17 -6.29 -19.95 -0.06
CA ASP A 17 -7.35 -19.97 -1.07
C ASP A 17 -8.68 -19.36 -0.57
N GLN A 18 -8.85 -19.25 0.75
CA GLN A 18 -10.05 -18.65 1.37
C GLN A 18 -9.91 -17.13 1.54
N VAL A 19 -8.70 -16.59 1.32
CA VAL A 19 -8.40 -15.17 1.44
C VAL A 19 -8.39 -14.55 0.04
N ALA A 20 -9.22 -13.52 -0.16
CA ALA A 20 -9.33 -12.82 -1.44
C ALA A 20 -9.38 -13.79 -2.65
N PRO A 21 -10.35 -14.73 -2.73
CA PRO A 21 -10.35 -15.82 -3.72
C PRO A 21 -10.34 -15.33 -5.16
N SER A 22 -10.77 -14.10 -5.40
CA SER A 22 -10.75 -13.46 -6.73
C SER A 22 -9.40 -12.83 -7.09
N ALA A 23 -8.49 -12.67 -6.11
CA ALA A 23 -7.17 -12.09 -6.36
C ALA A 23 -6.17 -13.16 -6.84
N PRO A 24 -5.23 -12.81 -7.73
CA PRO A 24 -4.13 -13.68 -8.11
C PRO A 24 -3.30 -14.13 -6.91
N GLU A 25 -2.70 -15.31 -7.00
CA GLU A 25 -1.92 -15.90 -5.91
C GLU A 25 -0.81 -14.96 -5.41
N VAL A 26 -0.10 -14.30 -6.32
CA VAL A 26 0.97 -13.34 -6.01
C VAL A 26 0.49 -12.19 -5.12
N VAL A 27 -0.76 -11.75 -5.29
CA VAL A 27 -1.37 -10.69 -4.48
C VAL A 27 -1.84 -11.25 -3.13
N ARG A 28 -2.43 -12.45 -3.12
CA ARG A 28 -2.94 -13.11 -1.91
C ARG A 28 -1.85 -13.43 -0.88
N GLN A 29 -0.60 -13.63 -1.34
CA GLN A 29 0.54 -13.92 -0.46
C GLN A 29 1.10 -12.69 0.25
N LEU A 30 0.68 -11.48 -0.10
CA LEU A 30 1.11 -10.27 0.56
C LEU A 30 0.52 -10.16 1.97
N ASP A 31 1.37 -9.90 2.97
CA ASP A 31 0.94 -9.73 4.36
C ASP A 31 -0.16 -8.67 4.50
N LEU A 32 -0.12 -7.63 3.68
CA LEU A 32 -1.12 -6.56 3.68
C LEU A 32 -2.49 -7.03 3.20
N VAL A 33 -2.57 -7.93 2.23
CA VAL A 33 -3.84 -8.51 1.79
C VAL A 33 -4.44 -9.36 2.92
N LEU A 34 -3.60 -10.16 3.58
CA LEU A 34 -4.02 -10.93 4.74
C LEU A 34 -4.51 -10.02 5.88
N LEU A 35 -3.83 -8.91 6.11
CA LEU A 35 -4.22 -7.94 7.12
C LEU A 35 -5.57 -7.30 6.78
N HIS A 36 -5.75 -6.81 5.56
CA HIS A 36 -6.97 -6.13 5.14
C HIS A 36 -8.18 -7.07 5.07
N ASP A 37 -8.03 -8.24 4.43
CA ASP A 37 -9.15 -9.13 4.18
C ASP A 37 -9.49 -10.02 5.38
N VAL A 38 -8.49 -10.42 6.16
CA VAL A 38 -8.77 -11.33 7.28
C VAL A 38 -8.87 -10.58 8.58
N VAL A 39 -7.87 -9.75 8.91
CA VAL A 39 -7.87 -9.11 10.22
C VAL A 39 -8.88 -7.98 10.27
N PHE A 40 -8.83 -7.05 9.31
CA PHE A 40 -9.72 -5.89 9.36
C PHE A 40 -11.15 -6.24 8.96
N ASP A 41 -11.35 -6.92 7.84
CA ASP A 41 -12.70 -7.23 7.36
C ASP A 41 -13.34 -8.36 8.16
N LYS A 42 -12.76 -9.58 8.15
CA LYS A 42 -13.43 -10.76 8.74
C LYS A 42 -13.38 -10.81 10.26
N LEU A 43 -12.29 -10.36 10.91
CA LEU A 43 -12.16 -10.45 12.37
C LEU A 43 -12.64 -9.18 13.07
N LEU A 44 -12.34 -8.00 12.53
CA LEU A 44 -12.73 -6.73 13.16
C LEU A 44 -14.03 -6.15 12.56
N GLY A 45 -14.56 -6.73 11.49
CA GLY A 45 -15.80 -6.30 10.85
C GLY A 45 -15.69 -4.95 10.13
N LEU A 46 -14.48 -4.53 9.77
CA LEU A 46 -14.21 -3.30 9.05
C LEU A 46 -14.19 -3.57 7.54
N SER A 47 -15.26 -3.26 6.85
CA SER A 47 -15.33 -3.40 5.39
C SER A 47 -14.24 -2.60 4.67
N PRO A 48 -13.85 -2.95 3.42
CA PRO A 48 -12.85 -2.21 2.66
C PRO A 48 -13.15 -0.72 2.48
N ALA A 49 -14.43 -0.32 2.48
CA ALA A 49 -14.84 1.07 2.43
C ALA A 49 -14.56 1.78 3.76
N GLU A 50 -14.92 1.14 4.88
CA GLU A 50 -14.69 1.67 6.22
C GLU A 50 -13.21 1.77 6.56
N GLN A 51 -12.37 0.81 6.13
CA GLN A 51 -10.92 0.84 6.32
C GLN A 51 -10.26 2.12 5.76
N ARG A 52 -10.88 2.77 4.78
CA ARG A 52 -10.34 4.00 4.15
C ARG A 52 -10.67 5.27 4.93
N THR A 53 -11.75 5.25 5.67
CA THR A 53 -12.34 6.47 6.27
C THR A 53 -12.41 6.41 7.78
N THR A 54 -12.25 5.23 8.39
CA THR A 54 -12.37 5.07 9.83
C THR A 54 -11.26 5.80 10.59
N PRO A 55 -11.58 6.53 11.66
CA PRO A 55 -10.59 7.14 12.54
C PRO A 55 -9.86 6.12 13.43
N PHE A 56 -10.32 4.86 13.46
CA PHE A 56 -9.75 3.82 14.33
C PHE A 56 -8.49 3.15 13.74
N LEU A 57 -8.19 3.39 12.45
CA LEU A 57 -7.00 2.88 11.80
C LEU A 57 -6.04 4.03 11.50
N ALA A 58 -4.83 3.95 12.02
CA ALA A 58 -3.72 4.83 11.68
C ALA A 58 -2.61 4.01 11.02
N PHE A 59 -1.99 4.59 10.00
CA PHE A 59 -0.86 3.96 9.29
C PHE A 59 0.41 4.72 9.63
N GLU A 60 1.33 4.04 10.26
CA GLU A 60 2.62 4.60 10.65
C GLU A 60 3.75 3.70 10.12
N ARG A 61 4.78 4.30 9.56
CA ARG A 61 5.95 3.61 9.02
C ARG A 61 7.09 3.45 10.02
N ASN A 62 7.06 4.21 11.09
CA ASN A 62 8.09 4.15 12.12
C ASN A 62 7.67 3.15 13.20
N PHE A 63 8.41 2.05 13.27
CA PHE A 63 8.16 0.98 14.24
C PHE A 63 8.15 1.48 15.70
N LEU A 64 9.14 2.29 16.08
CA LEU A 64 9.23 2.78 17.46
C LEU A 64 8.02 3.64 17.81
N ARG A 65 7.55 4.45 16.88
CA ARG A 65 6.36 5.27 17.06
C ARG A 65 5.11 4.40 17.25
N CYS A 66 4.95 3.34 16.47
CA CYS A 66 3.86 2.39 16.66
C CYS A 66 3.84 1.80 18.09
N VAL A 67 5.01 1.41 18.60
CA VAL A 67 5.13 0.87 19.95
C VAL A 67 4.80 1.95 21.01
N GLN A 68 5.30 3.15 20.83
CA GLN A 68 5.03 4.28 21.74
C GLN A 68 3.55 4.62 21.81
N GLU A 69 2.82 4.62 20.69
CA GLU A 69 1.37 4.88 20.66
C GLU A 69 0.60 3.82 21.46
N VAL A 70 1.03 2.56 21.43
CA VAL A 70 0.41 1.50 22.25
C VAL A 70 0.75 1.68 23.71
N GLN A 71 2.02 1.93 24.07
CA GLN A 71 2.46 2.09 25.44
C GLN A 71 1.87 3.34 26.11
N SER A 72 1.64 4.40 25.36
CA SER A 72 0.96 5.62 25.85
C SER A 72 -0.55 5.49 25.96
N GLY A 73 -1.13 4.37 25.51
CA GLY A 73 -2.58 4.14 25.51
C GLY A 73 -3.36 4.87 24.39
N ASN A 74 -2.66 5.54 23.47
CA ASN A 74 -3.27 6.20 22.32
C ASN A 74 -3.81 5.18 21.29
N ALA A 75 -3.15 4.02 21.20
CA ALA A 75 -3.61 2.89 20.42
C ALA A 75 -3.79 1.65 21.31
N LYS A 76 -4.80 0.84 21.01
CA LYS A 76 -5.04 -0.41 21.74
C LYS A 76 -4.00 -1.48 21.41
N PHE A 77 -3.62 -1.56 20.15
CA PHE A 77 -2.59 -2.46 19.64
C PHE A 77 -2.00 -1.93 18.34
N ALA A 78 -0.83 -2.41 17.99
CA ALA A 78 -0.22 -2.16 16.69
C ALA A 78 0.06 -3.48 15.98
N ILE A 79 -0.20 -3.51 14.68
CA ILE A 79 0.15 -4.63 13.81
C ILE A 79 1.34 -4.23 12.96
N ILE A 80 2.40 -5.00 13.05
CA ILE A 80 3.62 -4.79 12.29
C ILE A 80 3.66 -5.84 11.17
N THR A 81 3.65 -5.40 9.94
CA THR A 81 3.83 -6.26 8.76
C THR A 81 5.31 -6.34 8.40
N ARG A 82 5.69 -7.39 7.68
CA ARG A 82 7.02 -7.45 7.07
C ARG A 82 7.15 -6.38 6.00
N GLU A 83 8.38 -5.97 5.76
CA GLU A 83 8.70 -5.14 4.60
C GLU A 83 8.37 -5.90 3.30
N ILE A 84 7.86 -5.17 2.32
CA ILE A 84 7.60 -5.73 1.00
C ILE A 84 8.89 -5.65 0.20
N ASP A 85 9.33 -6.79 -0.32
CA ASP A 85 10.50 -6.87 -1.19
C ASP A 85 10.16 -6.29 -2.58
N LEU A 86 11.16 -5.68 -3.22
CA LEU A 86 11.02 -5.17 -4.59
C LEU A 86 10.65 -6.28 -5.58
N SER A 87 11.12 -7.50 -5.37
CA SER A 87 10.73 -8.66 -6.17
C SER A 87 9.23 -8.91 -6.12
N GLN A 88 8.61 -8.83 -4.94
CA GLN A 88 7.15 -8.97 -4.78
C GLN A 88 6.39 -7.86 -5.52
N VAL A 89 6.89 -6.62 -5.46
CA VAL A 89 6.31 -5.51 -6.23
C VAL A 89 6.36 -5.79 -7.73
N MET A 90 7.53 -6.25 -8.21
CA MET A 90 7.71 -6.57 -9.63
C MET A 90 6.82 -7.73 -10.07
N GLU A 91 6.67 -8.78 -9.26
CA GLU A 91 5.79 -9.91 -9.56
C GLU A 91 4.33 -9.46 -9.67
N VAL A 92 3.86 -8.63 -8.75
CA VAL A 92 2.49 -8.08 -8.81
C VAL A 92 2.30 -7.23 -10.07
N CYS A 93 3.23 -6.32 -10.37
CA CYS A 93 3.15 -5.46 -11.56
C CYS A 93 3.22 -6.28 -12.86
N ASN A 94 4.11 -7.27 -12.95
CA ASN A 94 4.24 -8.13 -14.12
C ASN A 94 3.00 -9.02 -14.35
N SER A 95 2.26 -9.32 -13.30
CA SER A 95 0.98 -10.03 -13.41
C SER A 95 -0.19 -9.15 -13.87
N GLY A 96 0.06 -7.88 -14.20
CA GLY A 96 -0.96 -6.91 -14.58
C GLY A 96 -1.83 -6.42 -13.42
N GLN A 97 -1.39 -6.67 -12.20
CA GLN A 97 -2.10 -6.25 -10.99
C GLN A 97 -1.47 -4.98 -10.40
N VAL A 98 -2.22 -4.35 -9.51
CA VAL A 98 -1.73 -3.19 -8.75
C VAL A 98 -1.52 -3.57 -7.29
N MET A 99 -0.52 -2.97 -6.69
CA MET A 99 -0.24 -3.14 -5.26
C MET A 99 -1.40 -2.61 -4.40
N PRO A 100 -1.71 -3.25 -3.27
CA PRO A 100 -2.66 -2.70 -2.31
C PRO A 100 -2.29 -1.29 -1.85
N GLN A 101 -3.28 -0.52 -1.44
CA GLN A 101 -3.02 0.82 -0.92
C GLN A 101 -2.13 0.79 0.33
N LYS A 102 -1.25 1.79 0.47
CA LYS A 102 -0.33 1.91 1.62
C LYS A 102 0.68 0.77 1.77
N SER A 103 0.90 -0.01 0.70
CA SER A 103 1.80 -1.18 0.71
C SER A 103 3.25 -0.83 0.42
N THR A 104 3.51 0.26 -0.30
CA THR A 104 4.86 0.63 -0.72
C THR A 104 5.21 2.07 -0.35
N TYR A 105 6.48 2.28 -0.03
CA TYR A 105 7.05 3.60 0.15
C TYR A 105 8.43 3.65 -0.51
N PHE A 106 8.52 4.44 -1.58
CA PHE A 106 9.78 4.67 -2.27
C PHE A 106 10.46 5.94 -1.75
N TYR A 107 11.74 5.85 -1.50
CA TYR A 107 12.55 6.99 -1.08
C TYR A 107 13.80 7.10 -1.99
N PRO A 108 14.16 8.30 -2.45
CA PRO A 108 13.42 9.56 -2.28
C PRO A 108 12.10 9.56 -3.05
N LYS A 109 11.08 10.19 -2.46
CA LYS A 109 9.79 10.36 -3.12
C LYS A 109 9.95 11.33 -4.30
N ALA A 110 9.37 10.98 -5.45
CA ALA A 110 9.31 11.89 -6.59
C ALA A 110 8.66 13.24 -6.18
N LEU A 111 9.29 14.33 -6.54
CA LEU A 111 8.75 15.66 -6.28
C LEU A 111 7.51 15.86 -7.16
N GLY A 112 6.39 16.17 -6.51
CA GLY A 112 5.18 16.56 -7.21
C GLY A 112 5.23 18.04 -7.61
N GLY A 113 4.51 18.40 -8.67
CA GLY A 113 4.34 19.79 -9.09
C GLY A 113 5.46 20.36 -9.96
N MET A 114 6.44 19.55 -10.38
CA MET A 114 7.47 19.97 -11.35
C MET A 114 6.96 19.94 -12.79
N LEU A 115 5.96 19.12 -13.05
CA LEU A 115 5.30 19.00 -14.36
C LEU A 115 3.81 19.01 -14.14
N PHE A 116 3.10 19.74 -15.00
CA PHE A 116 1.65 19.75 -15.06
C PHE A 116 1.25 19.25 -16.45
N ALA A 117 0.34 18.28 -16.48
CA ALA A 117 -0.30 17.84 -17.70
C ALA A 117 -1.80 18.12 -17.57
N THR A 118 -2.40 18.72 -18.59
CA THR A 118 -3.84 18.85 -18.64
C THR A 118 -4.46 17.53 -19.09
N VAL A 119 -5.66 17.21 -18.64
CA VAL A 119 -6.42 16.04 -19.09
C VAL A 119 -7.34 16.39 -20.26
N ASN A 120 -7.29 17.63 -20.75
CA ASN A 120 -8.09 18.08 -21.86
C ASN A 120 -7.33 17.82 -23.18
N GLN A 121 -7.86 16.93 -24.03
CA GLN A 121 -7.22 16.55 -25.28
C GLN A 121 -7.04 17.72 -26.26
N GLU A 122 -7.87 18.76 -26.20
CA GLU A 122 -7.79 19.92 -27.06
C GLU A 122 -6.55 20.80 -26.81
N GLU A 123 -5.95 20.72 -25.61
CA GLU A 123 -4.75 21.49 -25.26
C GLU A 123 -3.43 20.79 -25.67
N PHE A 124 -3.48 19.57 -26.18
CA PHE A 124 -2.32 18.79 -26.61
C PHE A 124 -2.00 18.95 -28.13
N ASN A 125 -2.66 19.85 -28.84
CA ASN A 125 -2.34 20.16 -30.26
C ASN A 125 -1.11 21.08 -30.36
N TYR A 126 -0.04 20.77 -29.65
CA TYR A 126 1.25 21.40 -29.88
C TYR A 126 2.02 20.60 -30.94
N ASP A 127 2.36 21.28 -32.03
CA ASP A 127 3.29 20.74 -33.00
C ASP A 127 4.70 20.73 -32.41
N TYR A 128 5.08 19.62 -31.81
CA TYR A 128 6.40 19.44 -31.21
C TYR A 128 7.55 19.60 -32.20
N ALA A 129 7.30 19.52 -33.51
CA ALA A 129 8.29 19.72 -34.56
C ALA A 129 8.90 21.14 -34.53
N GLN A 130 8.19 22.12 -34.00
CA GLN A 130 8.70 23.48 -33.85
C GLN A 130 9.82 23.61 -32.80
N PHE A 131 9.82 22.78 -31.77
CA PHE A 131 10.84 22.85 -30.73
C PHE A 131 12.15 22.13 -31.06
N PHE A 132 12.13 21.24 -32.03
CA PHE A 132 13.33 20.50 -32.44
C PHE A 132 14.01 21.06 -33.72
N ASN A 133 13.43 22.07 -34.33
CA ASN A 133 13.99 22.70 -35.53
C ASN A 133 14.90 23.90 -35.26
N GLU A 134 15.08 24.32 -34.01
CA GLU A 134 16.08 25.29 -33.62
C GLU A 134 17.32 24.62 -33.07
N SER A 135 17.96 23.78 -33.84
CA SER A 135 19.37 23.45 -33.63
C SER A 135 20.21 24.56 -34.29
N SER A 136 20.31 25.65 -33.57
CA SER A 136 21.40 26.61 -33.77
C SER A 136 22.52 26.22 -32.81
N LEU A 137 23.47 25.47 -33.27
CA LEU A 137 24.83 25.38 -32.78
C LEU A 137 25.74 26.07 -33.79
#